data_d8e7c6e37ae313177d218f908a178d59
#
_entry.id   d8e7c6e37ae313177d218f908a178d59
#
_cell.length_a   1.000
_cell.length_b   1.000
_cell.length_c   1.000
_cell.angle_alpha   90.00
_cell.angle_beta   90.00
_cell.angle_gamma   90.00
#
_symmetry.space_group_name_H-M   'P 1'
#
loop_
_entity.id
_entity.type
_entity.pdbx_description
1 polymer ?
#
loop_
_entity_poly.entity_id
_entity_poly.type
_entity_poly.pdbx_seq_one_letter_code
_entity_poly.pdbx_strand_id
1 'polypeptide(L)' 'MRDESSIVTGLFHAFVEEPRLLPPDFQERAAADKPRSIADYIAGMTDRYAMVEYRRLFAIEET' A
#
# COMPACT_ATOMS: atom_id res chain seq x y z
N MET A 1 -20.95 0.57 -3.11
CA MET A 1 -20.52 -0.13 -2.23
C MET A 1 -19.09 -0.08 -2.10
N ARG A 2 -18.61 0.12 -0.99
CA ARG A 2 -17.32 0.25 -0.80
C ARG A 2 -16.90 -0.82 -0.01
N ASP A 3 -15.91 -1.50 -0.24
CA ASP A 3 -15.49 -2.56 0.58
C ASP A 3 -14.02 -2.48 0.73
N GLU A 4 -13.49 -3.38 1.48
CA GLU A 4 -12.09 -3.36 1.75
C GLU A 4 -11.26 -3.64 0.56
N SER A 5 -11.83 -4.31 -0.43
CA SER A 5 -11.10 -4.60 -1.64
C SER A 5 -10.65 -3.34 -2.34
N SER A 6 -11.48 -2.31 -2.30
CA SER A 6 -11.12 -1.06 -2.96
C SER A 6 -9.91 -0.43 -2.31
N ILE A 7 -9.85 -0.49 -0.98
CA ILE A 7 -8.73 0.09 -0.27
C ILE A 7 -7.46 -0.71 -0.56
N VAL A 8 -7.57 -2.02 -0.53
CA VAL A 8 -6.41 -2.86 -0.78
C VAL A 8 -5.89 -2.63 -2.19
N THR A 9 -6.79 -2.57 -3.17
CA THR A 9 -6.40 -2.35 -4.54
C THR A 9 -5.72 -1.00 -4.68
N GLY A 10 -6.26 0.03 -4.06
CA GLY A 10 -5.68 1.35 -4.13
C GLY A 10 -4.29 1.39 -3.53
N LEU A 11 -4.12 0.73 -2.38
CA LEU A 11 -2.81 0.69 -1.75
C LEU A 11 -1.82 -0.06 -2.62
N PHE A 12 -2.25 -1.17 -3.19
CA PHE A 12 -1.37 -1.96 -4.03
C PHE A 12 -0.87 -1.12 -5.20
N HIS A 13 -1.77 -0.43 -5.87
CA HIS A 13 -1.38 0.41 -6.99
C HIS A 13 -0.45 1.53 -6.57
N ALA A 14 -0.72 2.14 -5.42
CA ALA A 14 0.12 3.23 -4.95
C ALA A 14 1.55 2.75 -4.71
N PHE A 15 1.69 1.58 -4.09
CA PHE A 15 3.02 1.07 -3.80
C PHE A 15 3.73 0.57 -5.06
N VAL A 16 2.96 0.08 -6.03
CA VAL A 16 3.57 -0.33 -7.29
C VAL A 16 4.11 0.88 -8.03
N GLU A 17 3.35 1.96 -8.03
CA GLU A 17 3.78 3.16 -8.71
C GLU A 17 4.90 3.86 -7.99
N GLU A 18 4.88 3.82 -6.67
CA GLU A 18 5.90 4.51 -5.91
C GLU A 18 6.42 3.59 -4.79
N PRO A 19 7.35 2.70 -5.10
CA PRO A 19 7.86 1.76 -4.10
C PRO A 19 8.53 2.42 -2.91
N ARG A 20 8.92 3.66 -3.07
CA ARG A 20 9.59 4.36 -1.97
C ARG A 20 8.65 4.63 -0.82
N LEU A 21 7.34 4.43 -1.02
CA LEU A 21 6.38 4.56 0.06
C LEU A 21 6.49 3.40 1.04
N LEU A 22 7.11 2.31 0.62
CA LEU A 22 7.28 1.16 1.50
C LEU A 22 8.39 1.41 2.51
N PRO A 23 8.32 0.71 3.66
CA PRO A 23 9.44 0.76 4.60
C PRO A 23 10.70 0.21 3.96
N PRO A 24 11.88 0.58 4.47
CA PRO A 24 13.13 0.15 3.84
C PRO A 24 13.26 -1.35 3.65
N ASP A 25 12.82 -2.12 4.65
CA ASP A 25 12.90 -3.57 4.54
C ASP A 25 12.13 -4.07 3.34
N PHE A 26 10.94 -3.53 3.14
CA PHE A 26 10.11 -3.98 2.04
C PHE A 26 10.57 -3.40 0.73
N GLN A 27 11.25 -2.26 0.76
CA GLN A 27 11.82 -1.74 -0.46
C GLN A 27 12.86 -2.67 -1.02
N GLU A 28 13.67 -3.26 -0.15
CA GLU A 28 14.66 -4.20 -0.58
C GLU A 28 14.03 -5.45 -1.16
N ARG A 29 12.99 -5.92 -0.51
CA ARG A 29 12.30 -7.10 -1.02
C ARG A 29 11.65 -6.80 -2.35
N ALA A 30 11.13 -5.59 -2.49
CA ALA A 30 10.47 -5.21 -3.73
C ALA A 30 11.43 -5.19 -4.90
N ALA A 31 12.70 -4.97 -4.63
CA ALA A 31 13.68 -4.98 -5.69
C ALA A 31 13.79 -6.38 -6.29
N ALA A 32 13.56 -7.40 -5.47
CA ALA A 32 13.64 -8.77 -5.96
C ALA A 32 12.30 -9.23 -6.51
N ASP A 33 11.21 -8.93 -5.80
CA ASP A 33 9.89 -9.40 -6.22
C ASP A 33 8.88 -8.34 -5.79
N LYS A 34 8.69 -7.35 -6.61
CA LYS A 34 7.85 -6.22 -6.26
C LYS A 34 6.41 -6.58 -5.92
N PRO A 35 5.68 -7.27 -6.79
CA PRO A 35 4.26 -7.51 -6.48
C PRO A 35 4.09 -8.34 -5.22
N ARG A 36 4.96 -9.33 -5.03
CA ARG A 36 4.82 -10.17 -3.87
C ARG A 36 5.13 -9.42 -2.59
N SER A 37 6.17 -8.59 -2.62
CA SER A 37 6.54 -7.84 -1.44
C SER A 37 5.44 -6.86 -1.05
N ILE A 38 4.85 -6.21 -2.01
CA ILE A 38 3.78 -5.27 -1.73
C ILE A 38 2.57 -6.00 -1.18
N ALA A 39 2.24 -7.15 -1.78
CA ALA A 39 1.10 -7.91 -1.29
C ALA A 39 1.32 -8.38 0.14
N ASP A 40 2.53 -8.80 0.46
CA ASP A 40 2.84 -9.24 1.80
C ASP A 40 2.72 -8.08 2.79
N TYR A 41 3.18 -6.92 2.39
CA TYR A 41 3.12 -5.76 3.26
C TYR A 41 1.66 -5.41 3.57
N ILE A 42 0.83 -5.35 2.54
CA ILE A 42 -0.57 -4.99 2.73
C ILE A 42 -1.30 -6.07 3.52
N ALA A 43 -0.97 -7.33 3.27
CA ALA A 43 -1.64 -8.42 3.98
C ALA A 43 -1.37 -8.39 5.47
N GLY A 44 -0.29 -7.77 5.89
CA GLY A 44 0.02 -7.66 7.29
C GLY A 44 -0.66 -6.49 7.99
N MET A 45 -1.39 -5.68 7.25
CA MET A 45 -2.05 -4.54 7.84
C MET A 45 -3.36 -4.92 8.47
N THR A 46 -3.72 -4.22 9.55
CA THR A 46 -5.05 -4.35 10.09
C THR A 46 -5.95 -3.48 9.22
N ASP A 47 -7.25 -3.68 9.35
CA ASP A 47 -8.20 -2.88 8.60
C ASP A 47 -8.02 -1.41 8.87
N ARG A 48 -7.85 -1.09 10.15
CA ARG A 48 -7.71 0.30 10.53
C ARG A 48 -6.43 0.90 9.97
N TYR A 49 -5.34 0.14 10.04
CA TYR A 49 -4.07 0.61 9.53
C TYR A 49 -4.17 0.87 8.03
N ALA A 50 -4.81 -0.05 7.32
CA ALA A 50 -4.94 0.09 5.87
C ALA A 50 -5.74 1.34 5.51
N MET A 51 -6.79 1.62 6.28
CA MET A 51 -7.59 2.81 6.03
C MET A 51 -6.79 4.07 6.26
N VAL A 52 -6.01 4.09 7.33
CA VAL A 52 -5.20 5.25 7.64
C VAL A 52 -4.17 5.48 6.55
N GLU A 53 -3.52 4.41 6.10
CA GLU A 53 -2.53 4.53 5.06
C GLU A 53 -3.16 5.00 3.75
N TYR A 54 -4.32 4.46 3.44
CA TYR A 54 -5.00 4.84 2.23
C TYR A 54 -5.31 6.34 2.23
N ARG A 55 -5.83 6.82 3.35
CA ARG A 55 -6.16 8.23 3.47
C ARG A 55 -4.90 9.09 3.42
N ARG A 56 -3.85 8.63 4.06
CA ARG A 56 -2.62 9.39 4.07
C ARG A 56 -2.04 9.52 2.67
N LEU A 57 -2.08 8.45 1.91
CA LEU A 57 -1.50 8.46 0.59
C LEU A 57 -2.33 9.26 -0.42
N PHE A 58 -3.64 9.20 -0.28
CA PHE A 58 -4.49 9.86 -1.26
C PHE A 58 -5.03 11.21 -0.82
N ALA A 59 -4.94 11.52 0.44
CA ALA A 59 -5.42 12.80 0.92
C ALA A 59 -4.57 13.95 0.41
N ILE A 60 -3.34 13.66 0.10
CA ILE A 60 -2.43 14.67 -0.38
C ILE A 60 -2.95 15.31 -1.65
N GLU A 61 -3.62 14.53 -2.45
CA GLU A 61 -4.10 15.05 -3.70
C GLU A 61 -5.27 15.95 -3.54
N GLU A 62 -5.90 15.87 -2.41
CA GLU A 62 -7.03 16.70 -2.18
C GLU A 62 -6.67 18.13 -1.98
N THR A 63 -5.51 18.43 -1.56
CA THR A 63 -5.16 19.82 -1.34
C THR A 63 -4.85 20.53 -2.62
#